data_eb0db31d6bcffbc51daa7ca63c72d1af
#
_entry.id   eb0db31d6bcffbc51daa7ca63c72d1af
#
_cell.length_a   1.000
_cell.length_b   1.000
_cell.length_c   1.000
_cell.angle_alpha   90.00
_cell.angle_beta   90.00
_cell.angle_gamma   90.00
#
_symmetry.space_group_name_H-M   'P 1'
#
loop_
_entity.id
_entity.type
_entity.pdbx_description
1 polymer ?
#
loop_
_entity_poly.entity_id
_entity_poly.type
_entity_poly.pdbx_seq_one_letter_code
_entity_poly.pdbx_strand_id
1 'polypeptide(L)'
;MTYYAQTMPGVEEIAWLEIRDRLKNPHFLRYLFAKEQNGIVVFDYPGPAQELLRLRTTEDVFSQIAYAENLTRLRRDLRGLGELVEKSEGVGRAVNDYLRIRRFSAPPTFRVITRQYGKFEYTRKNLTETIWRALKARYPRWTPVADDAQVEFWANLLGSQFLLGARLSDRTMRHRFERKVELPAALRPSVAAAMVLLTEPRPDDVFLDPMAGSGTILYERMQAGPYGRILGGDIEPERVDAARKNVRGGRKKPTAGDTSQPDIRQWDARQLPLPDASVDKVACNLPFGKQLRAAEQPAKLYPPVLAELERVVRPGGRVVLLAVEHYDGVFGGGVGDVGEDLYY
;
A
#
# COMPACT_ATOMS: atom_id res chain seq x y z
N MET A 1 -18.49 -9.35 7.89
CA MET A 1 -18.10 -8.11 8.58
C MET A 1 -17.49 -7.17 7.56
N THR A 2 -17.83 -5.87 7.63
CA THR A 2 -17.33 -4.90 6.67
C THR A 2 -16.03 -4.27 7.14
N TYR A 3 -15.05 -4.27 6.26
CA TYR A 3 -13.74 -3.66 6.45
C TYR A 3 -13.45 -2.69 5.31
N TYR A 4 -12.46 -1.85 5.52
CA TYR A 4 -11.88 -1.11 4.42
C TYR A 4 -10.36 -1.01 4.54
N ALA A 5 -9.71 -1.01 3.39
CA ALA A 5 -8.27 -0.84 3.27
C ALA A 5 -7.97 0.48 2.58
N GLN A 6 -7.03 1.25 3.14
CA GLN A 6 -6.48 2.43 2.49
C GLN A 6 -5.28 2.04 1.64
N THR A 7 -5.21 2.60 0.44
CA THR A 7 -4.14 2.37 -0.52
C THR A 7 -3.46 3.68 -0.90
N MET A 8 -2.35 3.61 -1.61
CA MET A 8 -1.89 4.72 -2.43
C MET A 8 -2.89 4.94 -3.57
N PRO A 9 -3.07 6.20 -4.06
CA PRO A 9 -3.91 6.48 -5.22
C PRO A 9 -3.49 5.63 -6.42
N GLY A 10 -4.48 5.11 -7.17
CA GLY A 10 -4.26 4.26 -8.33
C GLY A 10 -3.91 2.79 -8.03
N VAL A 11 -3.83 2.39 -6.77
CA VAL A 11 -3.51 1.01 -6.36
C VAL A 11 -4.75 0.24 -5.90
N GLU A 12 -5.93 0.84 -5.90
CA GLU A 12 -7.16 0.28 -5.32
C GLU A 12 -7.56 -1.04 -5.94
N GLU A 13 -7.56 -1.12 -7.27
CA GLU A 13 -7.92 -2.35 -7.99
C GLU A 13 -6.91 -3.46 -7.74
N ILE A 14 -5.63 -3.11 -7.71
CA ILE A 14 -4.55 -4.07 -7.41
C ILE A 14 -4.67 -4.56 -5.96
N ALA A 15 -5.02 -3.67 -5.03
CA ALA A 15 -5.27 -4.06 -3.65
C ALA A 15 -6.49 -4.99 -3.52
N TRP A 16 -7.54 -4.78 -4.32
CA TRP A 16 -8.66 -5.71 -4.39
C TRP A 16 -8.24 -7.07 -4.95
N LEU A 17 -7.36 -7.13 -5.96
CA LEU A 17 -6.82 -8.40 -6.45
C LEU A 17 -6.10 -9.16 -5.31
N GLU A 18 -5.24 -8.48 -4.54
CA GLU A 18 -4.59 -9.11 -3.38
C GLU A 18 -5.61 -9.61 -2.35
N ILE A 19 -6.59 -8.79 -1.99
CA ILE A 19 -7.65 -9.13 -1.03
C ILE A 19 -8.39 -10.38 -1.49
N ARG A 20 -8.83 -10.42 -2.75
CA ARG A 20 -9.55 -11.55 -3.35
C ARG A 20 -8.73 -12.84 -3.35
N ASP A 21 -7.44 -12.74 -3.65
CA ASP A 21 -6.60 -13.91 -3.84
C ASP A 21 -6.05 -14.47 -2.52
N ARG A 22 -5.87 -13.60 -1.51
CA ARG A 22 -5.29 -14.00 -0.20
C ARG A 22 -6.31 -14.33 0.87
N LEU A 23 -7.49 -13.76 0.82
CA LEU A 23 -8.52 -13.96 1.83
C LEU A 23 -9.54 -15.00 1.37
N LYS A 24 -10.10 -15.73 2.32
CA LYS A 24 -11.13 -16.73 2.02
C LYS A 24 -12.52 -16.07 1.96
N ASN A 25 -13.14 -16.10 0.78
CA ASN A 25 -14.48 -15.56 0.53
C ASN A 25 -14.66 -14.05 0.90
N PRO A 26 -13.79 -13.15 0.46
CA PRO A 26 -14.05 -11.73 0.58
C PRO A 26 -15.11 -11.34 -0.45
N HIS A 27 -15.93 -10.35 -0.12
CA HIS A 27 -16.95 -9.81 -1.03
C HIS A 27 -16.70 -8.31 -1.23
N PHE A 28 -16.45 -7.91 -2.48
CA PHE A 28 -16.27 -6.51 -2.84
C PHE A 28 -17.55 -5.72 -2.67
N LEU A 29 -17.44 -4.52 -2.11
CA LEU A 29 -18.57 -3.61 -1.98
C LEU A 29 -18.40 -2.38 -2.86
N ARG A 30 -17.30 -1.65 -2.73
CA ARG A 30 -17.07 -0.41 -3.48
C ARG A 30 -15.64 0.10 -3.36
N TYR A 31 -15.27 0.98 -4.29
CA TYR A 31 -14.15 1.89 -4.10
C TYR A 31 -14.65 3.25 -3.62
N LEU A 32 -13.84 3.93 -2.80
CA LEU A 32 -14.05 5.32 -2.42
C LEU A 32 -12.74 6.08 -2.68
N PHE A 33 -12.86 7.22 -3.32
CA PHE A 33 -11.71 8.02 -3.72
C PHE A 33 -11.69 9.34 -2.97
N ALA A 34 -10.57 9.63 -2.31
CA ALA A 34 -10.23 10.97 -1.89
C ALA A 34 -9.31 11.55 -2.96
N LYS A 35 -9.79 12.51 -3.74
CA LYS A 35 -9.03 13.12 -4.84
C LYS A 35 -7.57 13.37 -4.43
N GLU A 36 -6.61 12.77 -5.15
CA GLU A 36 -5.15 12.93 -5.00
C GLU A 36 -4.54 12.49 -3.65
N GLN A 37 -5.25 11.80 -2.76
CA GLN A 37 -4.71 11.54 -1.43
C GLN A 37 -4.67 10.07 -1.01
N ASN A 38 -5.72 9.32 -1.17
CA ASN A 38 -5.78 7.89 -0.86
C ASN A 38 -6.98 7.27 -1.57
N GLY A 39 -6.80 6.05 -2.06
CA GLY A 39 -7.88 5.17 -2.43
C GLY A 39 -8.35 4.34 -1.24
N ILE A 40 -9.59 3.91 -1.27
CA ILE A 40 -10.18 3.05 -0.26
C ILE A 40 -10.92 1.91 -0.95
N VAL A 41 -10.59 0.69 -0.56
CA VAL A 41 -11.31 -0.53 -0.95
C VAL A 41 -12.19 -0.95 0.21
N VAL A 42 -13.50 -1.02 0.00
CA VAL A 42 -14.48 -1.47 0.99
C VAL A 42 -14.96 -2.86 0.63
N PHE A 43 -14.94 -3.78 1.58
CA PHE A 43 -15.27 -5.19 1.36
C PHE A 43 -15.81 -5.86 2.62
N ASP A 44 -16.62 -6.90 2.44
CA ASP A 44 -17.00 -7.81 3.50
C ASP A 44 -16.01 -8.98 3.59
N TYR A 45 -15.68 -9.36 4.83
CA TYR A 45 -14.83 -10.51 5.07
C TYR A 45 -15.33 -11.31 6.28
N PRO A 46 -15.59 -12.63 6.11
CA PRO A 46 -16.11 -13.47 7.19
C PRO A 46 -15.03 -14.01 8.14
N GLY A 47 -13.77 -13.99 7.70
CA GLY A 47 -12.63 -14.55 8.45
C GLY A 47 -12.09 -13.63 9.55
N PRO A 48 -10.99 -14.05 10.20
CA PRO A 48 -10.40 -13.31 11.31
C PRO A 48 -9.70 -12.04 10.85
N ALA A 49 -9.97 -10.92 11.53
CA ALA A 49 -9.42 -9.60 11.20
C ALA A 49 -7.88 -9.55 11.18
N GLN A 50 -7.21 -10.46 11.92
CA GLN A 50 -5.74 -10.59 11.93
C GLN A 50 -5.15 -10.88 10.56
N GLU A 51 -5.89 -11.56 9.67
CA GLU A 51 -5.43 -11.87 8.32
C GLU A 51 -5.28 -10.62 7.46
N LEU A 52 -6.09 -9.60 7.72
CA LEU A 52 -6.05 -8.32 7.02
C LEU A 52 -4.71 -7.59 7.21
N LEU A 53 -4.02 -7.83 8.34
CA LEU A 53 -2.72 -7.24 8.63
C LEU A 53 -1.58 -7.82 7.78
N ARG A 54 -1.85 -8.89 7.02
CA ARG A 54 -0.91 -9.52 6.09
C ARG A 54 -0.99 -8.95 4.67
N LEU A 55 -1.99 -8.13 4.38
CA LEU A 55 -2.11 -7.45 3.09
C LEU A 55 -0.90 -6.53 2.88
N ARG A 56 -0.35 -6.52 1.67
CA ARG A 56 0.89 -5.81 1.36
C ARG A 56 0.71 -4.64 0.41
N THR A 57 -0.34 -4.61 -0.39
CA THR A 57 -0.66 -3.51 -1.29
C THR A 57 -1.38 -2.34 -0.59
N THR A 58 -1.67 -2.50 0.71
CA THR A 58 -2.43 -1.55 1.51
C THR A 58 -1.55 -0.79 2.52
N GLU A 59 -1.91 0.46 2.80
CA GLU A 59 -1.25 1.32 3.79
C GLU A 59 -1.80 1.10 5.20
N ASP A 60 -3.13 0.98 5.32
CA ASP A 60 -3.85 0.76 6.56
C ASP A 60 -5.11 -0.07 6.33
N VAL A 61 -5.55 -0.79 7.35
CA VAL A 61 -6.82 -1.52 7.37
C VAL A 61 -7.66 -1.14 8.58
N PHE A 62 -8.98 -1.12 8.36
CA PHE A 62 -9.95 -0.63 9.33
C PHE A 62 -11.16 -1.57 9.40
N SER A 63 -11.72 -1.75 10.60
CA SER A 63 -13.07 -2.29 10.77
C SER A 63 -14.07 -1.17 10.59
N GLN A 64 -14.98 -1.27 9.61
CA GLN A 64 -15.98 -0.25 9.34
C GLN A 64 -17.00 -0.17 10.47
N ILE A 65 -17.26 1.04 10.94
CA ILE A 65 -18.24 1.34 11.98
C ILE A 65 -19.53 1.90 11.38
N ALA A 66 -19.39 2.90 10.53
CA ALA A 66 -20.52 3.59 9.92
C ALA A 66 -20.18 4.08 8.52
N TYR A 67 -21.17 4.12 7.66
CA TYR A 67 -21.09 4.69 6.32
C TYR A 67 -22.39 5.43 6.02
N ALA A 68 -22.27 6.59 5.40
CA ALA A 68 -23.41 7.37 4.91
C ALA A 68 -23.08 8.04 3.58
N GLU A 69 -24.09 8.19 2.74
CA GLU A 69 -24.03 8.85 1.43
C GLU A 69 -24.95 10.07 1.42
N ASN A 70 -24.84 10.85 0.36
CA ASN A 70 -25.73 11.99 0.10
C ASN A 70 -25.75 13.06 1.21
N LEU A 71 -24.58 13.27 1.85
CA LEU A 71 -24.47 14.35 2.82
C LEU A 71 -24.70 15.70 2.15
N THR A 72 -25.43 16.57 2.84
CA THR A 72 -25.74 17.92 2.35
C THR A 72 -24.57 18.87 2.46
N ARG A 73 -23.55 18.52 3.22
CA ARG A 73 -22.38 19.33 3.61
C ARG A 73 -22.73 20.53 4.50
N LEU A 74 -23.98 20.60 4.96
CA LEU A 74 -24.48 21.63 5.88
C LEU A 74 -24.34 21.16 7.34
N ARG A 75 -24.35 22.10 8.28
CA ARG A 75 -24.18 21.81 9.72
C ARG A 75 -25.17 20.78 10.27
N ARG A 76 -26.37 20.69 9.67
CA ARG A 76 -27.37 19.69 10.07
C ARG A 76 -26.88 18.23 9.94
N ASP A 77 -25.94 17.94 9.04
CA ASP A 77 -25.39 16.59 8.88
C ASP A 77 -24.72 16.10 10.16
N LEU A 78 -24.10 17.00 10.94
CA LEU A 78 -23.38 16.62 12.16
C LEU A 78 -24.27 15.87 13.15
N ARG A 79 -25.55 16.29 13.30
CA ARG A 79 -26.50 15.59 14.17
C ARG A 79 -26.75 14.17 13.69
N GLY A 80 -27.09 14.01 12.41
CA GLY A 80 -27.33 12.70 11.80
C GLY A 80 -26.12 11.77 11.89
N LEU A 81 -24.92 12.30 11.67
CA LEU A 81 -23.67 11.53 11.80
C LEU A 81 -23.40 11.10 13.25
N GLY A 82 -23.66 11.97 14.23
CA GLY A 82 -23.56 11.62 15.65
C GLY A 82 -24.52 10.48 16.03
N GLU A 83 -25.79 10.59 15.66
CA GLU A 83 -26.80 9.55 15.90
C GLU A 83 -26.47 8.24 15.19
N LEU A 84 -25.98 8.30 13.94
CA LEU A 84 -25.54 7.12 13.20
C LEU A 84 -24.42 6.36 13.93
N VAL A 85 -23.43 7.08 14.46
CA VAL A 85 -22.32 6.46 15.19
C VAL A 85 -22.76 5.91 16.55
N GLU A 86 -23.57 6.64 17.28
CA GLU A 86 -24.09 6.24 18.60
C GLU A 86 -24.91 4.95 18.51
N LYS A 87 -25.77 4.83 17.49
CA LYS A 87 -26.64 3.67 17.26
C LYS A 87 -25.93 2.51 16.55
N SER A 88 -24.72 2.73 15.99
CA SER A 88 -24.02 1.72 15.19
C SER A 88 -23.58 0.53 16.04
N GLU A 89 -24.03 -0.66 15.70
CA GLU A 89 -23.46 -1.90 16.23
C GLU A 89 -22.02 -2.13 15.77
N GLY A 90 -21.58 -1.48 14.69
CA GLY A 90 -20.24 -1.54 14.16
C GLY A 90 -19.17 -1.14 15.16
N VAL A 91 -19.47 -0.23 16.09
CA VAL A 91 -18.51 0.16 17.14
C VAL A 91 -18.14 -1.04 18.03
N GLY A 92 -19.12 -1.80 18.50
CA GLY A 92 -18.86 -2.99 19.31
C GLY A 92 -18.09 -4.07 18.57
N ARG A 93 -18.43 -4.28 17.29
CA ARG A 93 -17.73 -5.23 16.41
C ARG A 93 -16.28 -4.82 16.17
N ALA A 94 -16.04 -3.56 15.82
CA ALA A 94 -14.71 -3.02 15.59
C ALA A 94 -13.81 -3.10 16.85
N VAL A 95 -14.38 -2.85 18.03
CA VAL A 95 -13.68 -3.00 19.31
C VAL A 95 -13.31 -4.47 19.55
N ASN A 96 -14.20 -5.40 19.27
CA ASN A 96 -13.92 -6.84 19.42
C ASN A 96 -12.81 -7.30 18.46
N ASP A 97 -12.80 -6.85 17.21
CA ASP A 97 -11.72 -7.12 16.27
C ASP A 97 -10.39 -6.58 16.79
N TYR A 98 -10.43 -5.34 17.26
CA TYR A 98 -9.25 -4.69 17.82
C TYR A 98 -8.69 -5.47 19.02
N LEU A 99 -9.55 -5.91 19.94
CA LEU A 99 -9.16 -6.71 21.11
C LEU A 99 -8.57 -8.08 20.76
N ARG A 100 -9.02 -8.69 19.66
CA ARG A 100 -8.45 -9.95 19.15
C ARG A 100 -7.04 -9.75 18.57
N ILE A 101 -6.76 -8.56 18.05
CA ILE A 101 -5.46 -8.20 17.49
C ILE A 101 -4.50 -7.72 18.57
N ARG A 102 -5.00 -6.91 19.51
CA ARG A 102 -4.20 -6.26 20.54
C ARG A 102 -4.85 -6.41 21.91
N ARG A 103 -4.01 -6.62 22.92
CA ARG A 103 -4.46 -6.70 24.32
C ARG A 103 -4.17 -5.39 25.04
N PHE A 104 -5.13 -4.91 25.82
CA PHE A 104 -4.94 -3.83 26.78
C PHE A 104 -5.65 -4.16 28.10
N SER A 105 -5.10 -3.68 29.21
CA SER A 105 -5.45 -4.10 30.55
C SER A 105 -6.51 -3.23 31.24
N ALA A 106 -6.88 -2.10 30.66
CA ALA A 106 -7.81 -1.12 31.26
C ALA A 106 -8.77 -0.59 30.17
N PRO A 107 -9.79 0.19 30.52
CA PRO A 107 -10.54 0.92 29.52
C PRO A 107 -9.57 1.73 28.64
N PRO A 108 -9.56 1.52 27.33
CA PRO A 108 -8.51 2.09 26.49
C PRO A 108 -8.62 3.59 26.35
N THR A 109 -7.51 4.21 26.02
CA THR A 109 -7.49 5.56 25.48
C THR A 109 -7.90 5.52 24.00
N PHE A 110 -8.58 6.56 23.53
CA PHE A 110 -8.95 6.68 22.14
C PHE A 110 -8.77 8.09 21.60
N ARG A 111 -8.60 8.18 20.28
CA ARG A 111 -8.67 9.45 19.55
C ARG A 111 -9.51 9.32 18.29
N VAL A 112 -10.04 10.45 17.85
CA VAL A 112 -10.76 10.57 16.57
C VAL A 112 -9.91 11.40 15.62
N ILE A 113 -9.55 10.81 14.50
CA ILE A 113 -8.80 11.46 13.42
C ILE A 113 -9.78 11.76 12.30
N THR A 114 -9.93 13.04 11.96
CA THR A 114 -10.87 13.48 10.92
C THR A 114 -10.13 13.92 9.67
N ARG A 115 -10.50 13.33 8.55
CA ARG A 115 -10.09 13.75 7.20
C ARG A 115 -11.31 14.30 6.47
N GLN A 116 -11.16 15.44 5.83
CA GLN A 116 -12.27 16.14 5.18
C GLN A 116 -11.82 16.65 3.80
N TYR A 117 -12.45 16.13 2.77
CA TYR A 117 -12.22 16.49 1.38
C TYR A 117 -13.48 17.11 0.78
N GLY A 118 -13.36 18.36 0.37
CA GLY A 118 -14.46 19.19 -0.12
C GLY A 118 -14.75 20.37 0.79
N LYS A 119 -15.71 21.21 0.35
CA LYS A 119 -16.19 22.38 1.11
C LYS A 119 -17.40 21.98 1.95
N PHE A 120 -17.38 22.31 3.23
CA PHE A 120 -18.43 22.04 4.20
C PHE A 120 -18.69 23.28 5.04
N GLU A 121 -19.90 23.46 5.58
CA GLU A 121 -20.24 24.53 6.53
C GLU A 121 -19.68 24.27 7.94
N TYR A 122 -19.09 23.10 8.18
CA TYR A 122 -18.51 22.72 9.45
C TYR A 122 -17.05 22.31 9.29
N THR A 123 -16.28 22.47 10.35
CA THR A 123 -14.86 22.18 10.38
C THR A 123 -14.58 20.72 10.76
N ARG A 124 -13.35 20.27 10.50
CA ARG A 124 -12.85 18.99 11.03
C ARG A 124 -13.03 18.87 12.54
N LYS A 125 -12.83 19.98 13.28
CA LYS A 125 -13.01 20.01 14.74
C LYS A 125 -14.48 19.73 15.13
N ASN A 126 -15.44 20.30 14.45
CA ASN A 126 -16.86 20.03 14.72
C ASN A 126 -17.21 18.55 14.51
N LEU A 127 -16.73 17.95 13.43
CA LEU A 127 -16.94 16.52 13.20
C LEU A 127 -16.23 15.65 14.25
N THR A 128 -14.97 15.95 14.57
CA THR A 128 -14.22 15.25 15.63
C THR A 128 -14.97 15.25 16.94
N GLU A 129 -15.48 16.41 17.38
CA GLU A 129 -16.26 16.55 18.61
C GLU A 129 -17.57 15.77 18.57
N THR A 130 -18.25 15.77 17.42
CA THR A 130 -19.50 15.02 17.23
C THR A 130 -19.28 13.52 17.39
N ILE A 131 -18.29 12.97 16.69
CA ILE A 131 -17.93 11.54 16.77
C ILE A 131 -17.42 11.18 18.17
N TRP A 132 -16.60 12.04 18.74
CA TRP A 132 -16.11 11.87 20.12
C TRP A 132 -17.24 11.75 21.12
N ARG A 133 -18.26 12.63 21.08
CA ARG A 133 -19.42 12.59 21.97
C ARG A 133 -20.20 11.29 21.80
N ALA A 134 -20.46 10.86 20.56
CA ALA A 134 -21.15 9.61 20.27
C ALA A 134 -20.41 8.38 20.83
N LEU A 135 -19.09 8.32 20.63
CA LEU A 135 -18.26 7.25 21.19
C LEU A 135 -18.21 7.27 22.72
N LYS A 136 -18.10 8.46 23.32
CA LYS A 136 -18.07 8.64 24.77
C LYS A 136 -19.40 8.27 25.45
N ALA A 137 -20.54 8.57 24.82
CA ALA A 137 -21.85 8.14 25.27
C ALA A 137 -21.93 6.61 25.38
N ARG A 138 -21.39 5.89 24.39
CA ARG A 138 -21.40 4.43 24.38
C ARG A 138 -20.32 3.79 25.26
N TYR A 139 -19.16 4.45 25.40
CA TYR A 139 -18.03 3.98 26.22
C TYR A 139 -17.60 5.04 27.24
N PRO A 140 -18.40 5.29 28.28
CA PRO A 140 -18.17 6.38 29.23
C PRO A 140 -16.85 6.26 30.01
N ARG A 141 -16.31 5.03 30.16
CA ARG A 141 -15.03 4.78 30.84
C ARG A 141 -13.79 4.96 29.98
N TRP A 142 -13.96 5.08 28.64
CA TRP A 142 -12.82 5.30 27.74
C TRP A 142 -12.33 6.73 27.84
N THR A 143 -11.01 6.92 27.83
CA THR A 143 -10.38 8.24 27.98
C THR A 143 -9.93 8.76 26.63
N PRO A 144 -10.44 9.91 26.17
CA PRO A 144 -9.97 10.55 24.97
C PRO A 144 -8.59 11.18 25.21
N VAL A 145 -7.70 11.06 24.22
CA VAL A 145 -6.36 11.65 24.22
C VAL A 145 -6.08 12.32 22.88
N ALA A 146 -5.15 13.27 22.91
CA ALA A 146 -4.76 14.01 21.69
C ALA A 146 -3.85 13.17 20.80
N ASP A 147 -2.97 12.39 21.41
CA ASP A 147 -1.99 11.55 20.72
C ASP A 147 -1.74 10.22 21.47
N ASP A 148 -1.01 9.30 20.84
CA ASP A 148 -0.67 7.97 21.39
C ASP A 148 -1.87 7.18 21.96
N ALA A 149 -3.04 7.33 21.31
CA ALA A 149 -4.21 6.58 21.66
C ALA A 149 -4.05 5.09 21.36
N GLN A 150 -4.56 4.25 22.28
CA GLN A 150 -4.60 2.80 22.05
C GLN A 150 -5.55 2.44 20.90
N VAL A 151 -6.69 3.14 20.76
CA VAL A 151 -7.66 2.95 19.67
C VAL A 151 -7.80 4.23 18.85
N GLU A 152 -7.61 4.13 17.55
CA GLU A 152 -7.82 5.23 16.61
C GLU A 152 -9.09 5.03 15.81
N PHE A 153 -9.98 6.00 15.86
CA PHE A 153 -11.16 6.09 15.00
C PHE A 153 -10.92 7.11 13.90
N TRP A 154 -11.05 6.68 12.65
CA TRP A 154 -10.82 7.55 11.50
C TRP A 154 -12.14 7.90 10.83
N ALA A 155 -12.51 9.17 10.89
CA ALA A 155 -13.69 9.74 10.27
C ALA A 155 -13.31 10.43 8.96
N ASN A 156 -13.68 9.83 7.84
CA ASN A 156 -13.39 10.33 6.51
C ASN A 156 -14.65 10.96 5.89
N LEU A 157 -14.58 12.23 5.52
CA LEU A 157 -15.55 12.93 4.69
C LEU A 157 -14.99 13.04 3.28
N LEU A 158 -15.59 12.33 2.35
CA LEU A 158 -15.17 12.19 0.96
C LEU A 158 -16.26 12.80 0.05
N GLY A 159 -16.21 14.12 -0.15
CA GLY A 159 -17.29 14.81 -0.87
C GLY A 159 -18.63 14.71 -0.10
N SER A 160 -19.61 13.98 -0.66
CA SER A 160 -20.92 13.74 -0.02
C SER A 160 -21.02 12.44 0.76
N GLN A 161 -19.87 11.75 0.99
CA GLN A 161 -19.82 10.46 1.66
C GLN A 161 -19.10 10.58 2.99
N PHE A 162 -19.54 9.79 3.97
CA PHE A 162 -18.93 9.64 5.27
C PHE A 162 -18.56 8.18 5.52
N LEU A 163 -17.34 7.95 5.97
CA LEU A 163 -16.87 6.62 6.36
C LEU A 163 -16.13 6.71 7.70
N LEU A 164 -16.61 5.97 8.69
CA LEU A 164 -15.97 5.84 9.99
C LEU A 164 -15.49 4.41 10.20
N GLY A 165 -14.25 4.25 10.67
CA GLY A 165 -13.71 2.95 11.07
C GLY A 165 -12.73 3.03 12.21
N ALA A 166 -12.54 1.90 12.89
CA ALA A 166 -11.46 1.70 13.85
C ALA A 166 -10.25 1.11 13.13
N ARG A 167 -9.09 1.75 13.28
CA ARG A 167 -7.84 1.32 12.66
C ARG A 167 -7.34 0.04 13.32
N LEU A 168 -7.24 -1.03 12.54
CA LEU A 168 -6.73 -2.33 12.98
C LEU A 168 -5.20 -2.43 12.83
N SER A 169 -4.66 -1.83 11.77
CA SER A 169 -3.22 -1.72 11.55
C SER A 169 -2.56 -0.77 12.55
N ASP A 170 -1.25 -0.83 12.62
CA ASP A 170 -0.41 0.16 13.27
C ASP A 170 0.53 0.79 12.26
N ARG A 171 1.42 1.67 12.74
CA ARG A 171 2.41 2.33 11.88
C ARG A 171 3.37 1.35 11.19
N THR A 172 3.52 0.12 11.72
CA THR A 172 4.43 -0.87 11.13
C THR A 172 3.91 -1.40 9.80
N MET A 173 2.59 -1.34 9.54
CA MET A 173 2.03 -1.77 8.26
C MET A 173 2.50 -0.89 7.10
N ARG A 174 2.60 0.44 7.29
CA ARG A 174 3.15 1.37 6.28
C ARG A 174 4.67 1.27 6.15
N HIS A 175 5.35 0.99 7.26
CA HIS A 175 6.81 0.94 7.37
C HIS A 175 7.33 -0.49 7.50
N ARG A 176 6.63 -1.45 6.90
CA ARG A 176 6.95 -2.90 6.99
C ARG A 176 8.32 -3.28 6.42
N PHE A 177 8.91 -2.42 5.62
CA PHE A 177 10.27 -2.52 5.18
C PHE A 177 11.12 -1.50 5.97
N GLU A 178 11.64 -1.95 7.10
CA GLU A 178 12.55 -1.15 7.91
C GLU A 178 13.90 -1.07 7.21
N ARG A 179 14.15 0.09 6.59
CA ARG A 179 15.41 0.33 5.88
C ARG A 179 16.50 0.66 6.86
N LYS A 180 17.65 -0.01 6.73
CA LYS A 180 18.88 0.33 7.45
C LYS A 180 19.58 1.54 6.84
N VAL A 181 19.38 1.74 5.54
CA VAL A 181 19.89 2.88 4.78
C VAL A 181 18.73 3.53 4.03
N GLU A 182 18.40 4.75 4.42
CA GLU A 182 17.40 5.56 3.73
C GLU A 182 18.03 6.20 2.49
N LEU A 183 17.35 6.10 1.35
CA LEU A 183 17.70 6.79 0.11
C LEU A 183 16.59 7.78 -0.25
N PRO A 184 16.94 8.93 -0.84
CA PRO A 184 15.94 9.85 -1.38
C PRO A 184 15.03 9.15 -2.38
N ALA A 185 13.74 9.52 -2.39
CA ALA A 185 12.74 9.00 -3.33
C ALA A 185 12.64 7.46 -3.37
N ALA A 186 12.86 6.79 -2.24
CA ALA A 186 12.68 5.36 -2.13
C ALA A 186 11.20 4.97 -2.27
N LEU A 187 10.91 4.00 -3.13
CA LEU A 187 9.56 3.53 -3.43
C LEU A 187 8.83 3.06 -2.15
N ARG A 188 7.54 3.38 -2.02
CA ARG A 188 6.72 2.89 -0.91
C ARG A 188 6.55 1.37 -1.00
N PRO A 189 6.63 0.65 0.14
CA PRO A 189 6.47 -0.81 0.15
C PRO A 189 5.14 -1.29 -0.43
N SER A 190 4.04 -0.56 -0.23
CA SER A 190 2.72 -0.90 -0.77
C SER A 190 2.68 -0.85 -2.30
N VAL A 191 3.33 0.15 -2.91
CA VAL A 191 3.44 0.26 -4.38
C VAL A 191 4.37 -0.82 -4.92
N ALA A 192 5.51 -1.07 -4.27
CA ALA A 192 6.41 -2.15 -4.65
C ALA A 192 5.72 -3.53 -4.59
N ALA A 193 4.89 -3.76 -3.55
CA ALA A 193 4.09 -4.98 -3.43
C ALA A 193 3.06 -5.10 -4.56
N ALA A 194 2.42 -3.99 -4.94
CA ALA A 194 1.49 -3.96 -6.08
C ALA A 194 2.21 -4.32 -7.39
N MET A 195 3.38 -3.74 -7.64
CA MET A 195 4.19 -4.07 -8.82
C MET A 195 4.57 -5.56 -8.84
N VAL A 196 5.01 -6.10 -7.71
CA VAL A 196 5.34 -7.53 -7.58
C VAL A 196 4.11 -8.40 -7.82
N LEU A 197 2.96 -8.05 -7.27
CA LEU A 197 1.69 -8.80 -7.48
C LEU A 197 1.34 -8.86 -8.96
N LEU A 198 1.46 -7.74 -9.69
CA LEU A 198 1.17 -7.66 -11.12
C LEU A 198 2.12 -8.53 -11.98
N THR A 199 3.30 -8.89 -11.47
CA THR A 199 4.15 -9.87 -12.16
C THR A 199 3.60 -11.30 -12.09
N GLU A 200 2.57 -11.58 -11.27
CA GLU A 200 2.08 -12.94 -10.98
C GLU A 200 3.22 -13.88 -10.56
N PRO A 201 3.81 -13.65 -9.39
CA PRO A 201 5.01 -14.35 -8.96
C PRO A 201 4.76 -15.84 -8.75
N ARG A 202 5.70 -16.69 -9.21
CA ARG A 202 5.68 -18.16 -9.08
C ARG A 202 6.88 -18.66 -8.29
N PRO A 203 6.81 -19.88 -7.70
CA PRO A 203 7.88 -20.42 -6.87
C PRO A 203 9.25 -20.59 -7.55
N ASP A 204 9.27 -20.79 -8.87
CA ASP A 204 10.49 -21.11 -9.63
C ASP A 204 11.00 -19.91 -10.44
N ASP A 205 10.33 -18.77 -10.35
CA ASP A 205 10.67 -17.58 -11.14
C ASP A 205 12.09 -17.09 -10.87
N VAL A 206 12.79 -16.76 -11.95
CA VAL A 206 13.92 -15.83 -11.95
C VAL A 206 13.35 -14.42 -12.05
N PHE A 207 13.40 -13.69 -10.95
CA PHE A 207 12.87 -12.33 -10.84
C PHE A 207 14.00 -11.30 -10.92
N LEU A 208 13.78 -10.19 -11.63
CA LEU A 208 14.75 -9.12 -11.84
C LEU A 208 14.18 -7.73 -11.46
N ASP A 209 14.97 -6.97 -10.72
CA ASP A 209 14.85 -5.51 -10.61
C ASP A 209 16.17 -4.88 -11.09
N PRO A 210 16.24 -4.38 -12.34
CA PRO A 210 17.49 -3.89 -12.93
C PRO A 210 17.96 -2.53 -12.38
N MET A 211 17.10 -1.78 -11.67
CA MET A 211 17.40 -0.49 -11.06
C MET A 211 16.91 -0.46 -9.61
N ALA A 212 17.47 -1.35 -8.79
CA ALA A 212 16.92 -1.72 -7.48
C ALA A 212 16.93 -0.60 -6.43
N GLY A 213 17.69 0.46 -6.59
CA GLY A 213 17.76 1.57 -5.65
C GLY A 213 17.96 1.11 -4.21
N SER A 214 16.98 1.34 -3.33
CA SER A 214 17.01 0.90 -1.92
C SER A 214 16.68 -0.59 -1.71
N GLY A 215 16.31 -1.34 -2.76
CA GLY A 215 15.96 -2.76 -2.71
C GLY A 215 14.51 -3.04 -2.30
N THR A 216 13.61 -2.06 -2.34
CA THR A 216 12.22 -2.24 -1.87
C THR A 216 11.46 -3.29 -2.69
N ILE A 217 11.57 -3.29 -4.02
CA ILE A 217 10.91 -4.28 -4.90
C ILE A 217 11.47 -5.68 -4.64
N LEU A 218 12.78 -5.82 -4.50
CA LEU A 218 13.42 -7.11 -4.18
C LEU A 218 12.92 -7.67 -2.84
N TYR A 219 12.80 -6.79 -1.84
CA TYR A 219 12.25 -7.17 -0.54
C TYR A 219 10.79 -7.63 -0.65
N GLU A 220 9.93 -6.89 -1.36
CA GLU A 220 8.53 -7.27 -1.54
C GLU A 220 8.40 -8.59 -2.33
N ARG A 221 9.28 -8.85 -3.32
CA ARG A 221 9.30 -10.15 -4.02
C ARG A 221 9.62 -11.29 -3.07
N MET A 222 10.58 -11.12 -2.16
CA MET A 222 10.88 -12.12 -1.12
C MET A 222 9.71 -12.41 -0.20
N GLN A 223 8.85 -11.41 0.04
CA GLN A 223 7.68 -11.55 0.89
C GLN A 223 6.44 -12.11 0.15
N ALA A 224 6.46 -12.10 -1.18
CA ALA A 224 5.35 -12.57 -2.00
C ALA A 224 5.20 -14.10 -2.04
N GLY A 225 6.25 -14.82 -1.67
CA GLY A 225 6.26 -16.29 -1.64
C GLY A 225 7.58 -16.87 -2.14
N PRO A 226 7.66 -18.20 -2.32
CA PRO A 226 8.86 -18.88 -2.84
C PRO A 226 9.31 -18.29 -4.19
N TYR A 227 10.58 -18.47 -4.53
CA TYR A 227 11.19 -18.02 -5.78
C TYR A 227 12.39 -18.89 -6.16
N GLY A 228 12.69 -18.99 -7.44
CA GLY A 228 13.91 -19.62 -7.94
C GLY A 228 15.13 -18.76 -7.65
N ARG A 229 15.16 -17.54 -8.22
CA ARG A 229 16.22 -16.57 -7.98
C ARG A 229 15.64 -15.15 -7.95
N ILE A 230 16.27 -14.28 -7.17
CA ILE A 230 16.01 -12.84 -7.20
C ILE A 230 17.32 -12.15 -7.58
N LEU A 231 17.27 -11.40 -8.68
CA LEU A 231 18.36 -10.61 -9.22
C LEU A 231 18.06 -9.14 -9.07
N GLY A 232 19.03 -8.36 -8.66
CA GLY A 232 18.90 -6.92 -8.57
C GLY A 232 20.19 -6.19 -8.83
N GLY A 233 20.10 -4.94 -9.24
CA GLY A 233 21.28 -4.12 -9.38
C GLY A 233 20.99 -2.66 -9.59
N ASP A 234 22.04 -1.88 -9.54
CA ASP A 234 22.00 -0.44 -9.79
C ASP A 234 23.34 -0.02 -10.39
N ILE A 235 23.34 1.09 -11.12
CA ILE A 235 24.57 1.64 -11.70
C ILE A 235 25.44 2.31 -10.61
N GLU A 236 24.82 2.77 -9.51
CA GLU A 236 25.51 3.44 -8.41
C GLU A 236 25.90 2.40 -7.33
N PRO A 237 27.20 2.27 -7.01
CA PRO A 237 27.66 1.30 -6.02
C PRO A 237 27.07 1.53 -4.63
N GLU A 238 26.81 2.79 -4.27
CA GLU A 238 26.18 3.17 -3.00
C GLU A 238 24.74 2.65 -2.88
N ARG A 239 23.98 2.66 -3.99
CA ARG A 239 22.62 2.09 -4.03
C ARG A 239 22.67 0.56 -3.93
N VAL A 240 23.63 -0.08 -4.59
CA VAL A 240 23.85 -1.52 -4.47
C VAL A 240 24.12 -1.92 -3.02
N ASP A 241 24.99 -1.17 -2.33
CA ASP A 241 25.31 -1.45 -0.92
C ASP A 241 24.12 -1.16 0.00
N ALA A 242 23.33 -0.11 -0.27
CA ALA A 242 22.10 0.17 0.44
C ALA A 242 21.08 -0.96 0.26
N ALA A 243 20.85 -1.40 -0.98
CA ALA A 243 19.93 -2.50 -1.27
C ALA A 243 20.35 -3.80 -0.55
N ARG A 244 21.63 -4.16 -0.59
CA ARG A 244 22.18 -5.33 0.13
C ARG A 244 21.95 -5.26 1.64
N LYS A 245 22.21 -4.10 2.26
CA LYS A 245 21.98 -3.90 3.70
C LYS A 245 20.51 -3.95 4.07
N ASN A 246 19.65 -3.31 3.27
CA ASN A 246 18.23 -3.23 3.50
C ASN A 246 17.56 -4.60 3.35
N VAL A 247 17.83 -5.31 2.27
CA VAL A 247 17.24 -6.63 1.98
C VAL A 247 17.66 -7.67 3.04
N ARG A 248 18.93 -7.67 3.48
CA ARG A 248 19.40 -8.56 4.57
C ARG A 248 18.75 -8.24 5.91
N GLY A 249 18.46 -6.98 6.20
CA GLY A 249 17.87 -6.54 7.47
C GLY A 249 16.42 -6.95 7.68
N GLY A 250 15.67 -7.14 6.59
CA GLY A 250 14.23 -7.45 6.62
C GLY A 250 13.87 -8.93 6.79
N ARG A 251 14.83 -9.80 6.99
CA ARG A 251 14.56 -11.24 7.15
C ARG A 251 14.12 -11.61 8.57
N LYS A 252 12.93 -12.19 8.71
CA LYS A 252 12.70 -13.19 9.77
C LYS A 252 13.63 -14.38 9.49
N LYS A 253 14.15 -15.03 10.54
CA LYS A 253 15.10 -16.16 10.41
C LYS A 253 14.71 -17.11 9.27
N PRO A 254 15.69 -17.56 8.44
CA PRO A 254 15.40 -18.50 7.35
C PRO A 254 14.67 -19.73 7.88
N THR A 255 13.57 -20.10 7.24
CA THR A 255 12.92 -21.38 7.47
C THR A 255 13.63 -22.44 6.61
N ALA A 256 13.65 -23.70 7.06
CA ALA A 256 14.22 -24.80 6.27
C ALA A 256 13.51 -24.88 4.89
N GLY A 257 14.27 -24.70 3.81
CA GLY A 257 13.79 -24.59 2.43
C GLY A 257 13.87 -23.19 1.84
N ASP A 258 14.38 -22.22 2.58
CA ASP A 258 14.53 -20.83 2.12
C ASP A 258 15.60 -20.76 1.01
N THR A 259 15.18 -20.32 -0.16
CA THR A 259 15.99 -20.12 -1.35
C THR A 259 17.08 -19.06 -1.13
N SER A 260 18.11 -19.11 -1.95
CA SER A 260 19.30 -18.26 -1.92
C SER A 260 19.00 -16.77 -1.70
N GLN A 261 19.91 -16.06 -1.02
CA GLN A 261 19.86 -14.60 -0.89
C GLN A 261 19.73 -13.94 -2.27
N PRO A 262 19.01 -12.79 -2.37
CA PRO A 262 19.01 -12.01 -3.59
C PRO A 262 20.44 -11.68 -4.05
N ASP A 263 20.70 -11.91 -5.32
CA ASP A 263 21.97 -11.60 -5.96
C ASP A 263 21.92 -10.15 -6.46
N ILE A 264 22.55 -9.24 -5.71
CA ILE A 264 22.51 -7.80 -5.98
C ILE A 264 23.89 -7.35 -6.43
N ARG A 265 24.00 -6.81 -7.66
CA ARG A 265 25.26 -6.44 -8.30
C ARG A 265 25.24 -4.99 -8.79
N GLN A 266 26.43 -4.42 -9.01
CA GLN A 266 26.57 -3.21 -9.78
C GLN A 266 26.53 -3.53 -11.27
N TRP A 267 25.64 -2.86 -12.01
CA TRP A 267 25.54 -2.96 -13.47
C TRP A 267 24.84 -1.75 -14.08
N ASP A 268 24.95 -1.63 -15.39
CA ASP A 268 24.15 -0.70 -16.16
C ASP A 268 22.93 -1.46 -16.74
N ALA A 269 21.72 -0.98 -16.45
CA ALA A 269 20.48 -1.60 -16.93
C ALA A 269 20.32 -1.54 -18.46
N ARG A 270 21.14 -0.73 -19.15
CA ARG A 270 21.22 -0.66 -20.60
C ARG A 270 22.07 -1.78 -21.21
N GLN A 271 22.81 -2.53 -20.38
CA GLN A 271 23.65 -3.64 -20.78
C GLN A 271 23.79 -4.62 -19.61
N LEU A 272 22.76 -5.45 -19.42
CA LEU A 272 22.70 -6.38 -18.28
C LEU A 272 23.67 -7.58 -18.50
N PRO A 273 24.46 -7.97 -17.51
CA PRO A 273 25.33 -9.13 -17.59
C PRO A 273 24.54 -10.45 -17.38
N LEU A 274 23.45 -10.59 -18.13
CA LEU A 274 22.51 -11.72 -18.06
C LEU A 274 22.37 -12.33 -19.46
N PRO A 275 22.22 -13.67 -19.57
CA PRO A 275 21.94 -14.34 -20.83
C PRO A 275 20.58 -13.92 -21.41
N ASP A 276 20.42 -14.06 -22.73
CA ASP A 276 19.14 -13.92 -23.39
C ASP A 276 18.10 -14.88 -22.81
N ALA A 277 16.85 -14.46 -22.75
CA ALA A 277 15.71 -15.28 -22.30
C ALA A 277 15.96 -16.04 -20.98
N SER A 278 16.63 -15.40 -20.01
CA SER A 278 17.01 -16.02 -18.73
C SER A 278 16.16 -15.56 -17.53
N VAL A 279 15.29 -14.56 -17.72
CA VAL A 279 14.46 -13.94 -16.67
C VAL A 279 12.99 -14.23 -16.94
N ASP A 280 12.23 -14.58 -15.88
CA ASP A 280 10.78 -14.84 -15.97
C ASP A 280 9.95 -13.58 -15.72
N LYS A 281 10.35 -12.80 -14.71
CA LYS A 281 9.57 -11.68 -14.19
C LYS A 281 10.46 -10.48 -13.91
N VAL A 282 9.99 -9.32 -14.30
CA VAL A 282 10.65 -8.04 -14.01
C VAL A 282 9.67 -7.11 -13.31
N ALA A 283 10.11 -6.44 -12.25
CA ALA A 283 9.46 -5.22 -11.76
C ALA A 283 10.53 -4.16 -11.55
N CYS A 284 10.31 -2.96 -12.09
CA CYS A 284 11.29 -1.89 -12.05
C CYS A 284 10.60 -0.53 -11.90
N ASN A 285 11.06 0.26 -10.93
CA ASN A 285 10.71 1.66 -10.82
C ASN A 285 11.75 2.46 -11.61
N LEU A 286 11.40 2.83 -12.85
CA LEU A 286 12.29 3.60 -13.72
C LEU A 286 12.53 5.00 -13.13
N PRO A 287 13.75 5.54 -13.17
CA PRO A 287 14.02 6.85 -12.61
C PRO A 287 13.33 7.95 -13.39
N PHE A 288 12.70 8.89 -12.68
CA PHE A 288 12.02 10.05 -13.23
C PHE A 288 12.21 11.31 -12.36
N GLY A 289 11.94 12.48 -12.94
CA GLY A 289 12.01 13.75 -12.23
C GLY A 289 13.37 13.97 -11.54
N LYS A 290 13.37 14.20 -10.23
CA LYS A 290 14.58 14.43 -9.43
C LYS A 290 15.50 13.21 -9.28
N GLN A 291 15.05 12.03 -9.67
CA GLN A 291 15.85 10.80 -9.61
C GLN A 291 16.81 10.69 -10.82
N LEU A 292 16.53 11.42 -11.90
CA LEU A 292 17.40 11.47 -13.06
C LEU A 292 18.63 12.34 -12.76
N ARG A 293 19.79 11.92 -13.25
CA ARG A 293 20.98 12.78 -13.25
C ARG A 293 20.74 13.98 -14.17
N ALA A 294 21.39 15.10 -13.90
CA ALA A 294 21.16 16.35 -14.63
C ALA A 294 21.29 16.26 -16.17
N ALA A 295 22.00 15.26 -16.69
CA ALA A 295 22.18 15.01 -18.11
C ALA A 295 21.27 13.88 -18.66
N GLU A 296 20.53 13.16 -17.84
CA GLU A 296 19.68 12.03 -18.26
C GLU A 296 18.26 12.51 -18.48
N GLN A 297 17.70 12.15 -19.62
CA GLN A 297 16.29 12.36 -19.96
C GLN A 297 15.63 11.00 -20.13
N PRO A 298 14.37 10.81 -19.69
CA PRO A 298 13.64 9.56 -19.90
C PRO A 298 13.71 9.06 -21.35
N ALA A 299 13.55 9.95 -22.31
CA ALA A 299 13.62 9.66 -23.75
C ALA A 299 14.95 9.04 -24.23
N LYS A 300 16.05 9.27 -23.51
CA LYS A 300 17.35 8.68 -23.83
C LYS A 300 17.66 7.43 -23.00
N LEU A 301 17.09 7.33 -21.79
CA LEU A 301 17.35 6.24 -20.89
C LEU A 301 16.44 5.04 -21.16
N TYR A 302 15.14 5.26 -21.35
CA TYR A 302 14.18 4.17 -21.42
C TYR A 302 14.35 3.25 -22.64
N PRO A 303 14.57 3.72 -23.90
CA PRO A 303 14.68 2.83 -25.04
C PRO A 303 15.76 1.76 -24.90
N PRO A 304 17.03 2.07 -24.55
CA PRO A 304 18.04 1.03 -24.39
C PRO A 304 17.77 0.10 -23.21
N VAL A 305 17.13 0.58 -22.12
CA VAL A 305 16.73 -0.30 -21.01
C VAL A 305 15.64 -1.26 -21.46
N LEU A 306 14.62 -0.79 -22.19
CA LEU A 306 13.54 -1.63 -22.67
C LEU A 306 14.03 -2.68 -23.68
N ALA A 307 14.93 -2.32 -24.58
CA ALA A 307 15.55 -3.27 -25.52
C ALA A 307 16.34 -4.37 -24.78
N GLU A 308 17.01 -3.99 -23.69
CA GLU A 308 17.75 -4.95 -22.88
C GLU A 308 16.81 -5.86 -22.06
N LEU A 309 15.70 -5.32 -21.55
CA LEU A 309 14.66 -6.13 -20.91
C LEU A 309 14.02 -7.12 -21.91
N GLU A 310 13.74 -6.69 -23.14
CA GLU A 310 13.24 -7.58 -24.20
C GLU A 310 14.21 -8.72 -24.49
N ARG A 311 15.51 -8.47 -24.48
CA ARG A 311 16.55 -9.50 -24.69
C ARG A 311 16.60 -10.53 -23.57
N VAL A 312 16.58 -10.07 -22.29
CA VAL A 312 16.81 -10.97 -21.14
C VAL A 312 15.56 -11.68 -20.67
N VAL A 313 14.35 -11.14 -20.93
CA VAL A 313 13.10 -11.76 -20.53
C VAL A 313 12.72 -12.86 -21.52
N ARG A 314 12.38 -14.03 -21.02
CA ARG A 314 11.96 -15.16 -21.85
C ARG A 314 10.59 -14.94 -22.48
N PRO A 315 10.28 -15.55 -23.62
CA PRO A 315 8.93 -15.55 -24.19
C PRO A 315 7.88 -15.96 -23.17
N GLY A 316 6.80 -15.17 -23.04
CA GLY A 316 5.77 -15.37 -22.01
C GLY A 316 6.14 -14.88 -20.60
N GLY A 317 7.32 -14.28 -20.44
CA GLY A 317 7.70 -13.57 -19.24
C GLY A 317 6.86 -12.30 -19.02
N ARG A 318 6.93 -11.70 -17.83
CA ARG A 318 6.15 -10.52 -17.50
C ARG A 318 7.02 -9.38 -16.99
N VAL A 319 6.77 -8.19 -17.51
CA VAL A 319 7.48 -6.95 -17.15
C VAL A 319 6.48 -5.94 -16.60
N VAL A 320 6.74 -5.43 -15.40
CA VAL A 320 5.95 -4.39 -14.74
C VAL A 320 6.87 -3.20 -14.47
N LEU A 321 6.54 -2.07 -15.05
CA LEU A 321 7.34 -0.84 -14.95
C LEU A 321 6.50 0.27 -14.35
N LEU A 322 7.10 1.03 -13.44
CA LEU A 322 6.59 2.32 -13.01
C LEU A 322 7.42 3.41 -13.70
N ALA A 323 6.77 4.28 -14.45
CA ALA A 323 7.41 5.32 -15.26
C ALA A 323 6.55 6.60 -15.28
N VAL A 324 7.09 7.71 -15.76
CA VAL A 324 6.29 8.92 -16.00
C VAL A 324 5.38 8.76 -17.20
N GLU A 325 4.25 9.42 -17.16
CA GLU A 325 3.11 9.34 -18.06
C GLU A 325 3.35 9.82 -19.51
N HIS A 326 4.33 10.66 -19.73
CA HIS A 326 4.57 11.30 -21.05
C HIS A 326 5.64 10.59 -21.88
N TYR A 327 5.51 9.26 -22.07
CA TYR A 327 6.38 8.52 -22.96
C TYR A 327 5.58 7.91 -24.13
N ASP A 328 5.26 8.73 -25.13
CA ASP A 328 4.42 8.40 -26.29
C ASP A 328 5.05 7.39 -27.28
N GLY A 329 6.11 6.68 -26.94
CA GLY A 329 6.96 6.09 -27.96
C GLY A 329 7.09 4.58 -28.05
N VAL A 330 6.72 3.77 -27.06
CA VAL A 330 7.20 2.35 -27.06
C VAL A 330 6.18 1.29 -26.61
N PHE A 331 5.08 1.62 -25.96
CA PHE A 331 4.17 0.60 -25.43
C PHE A 331 3.02 0.27 -26.40
N GLY A 332 3.31 -0.51 -27.44
CA GLY A 332 2.30 -1.15 -28.29
C GLY A 332 1.80 -2.45 -27.65
N GLY A 333 0.92 -2.38 -26.67
CA GLY A 333 0.29 -3.57 -26.09
C GLY A 333 -0.25 -3.32 -24.69
N GLY A 334 -1.56 -3.06 -24.59
CA GLY A 334 -2.40 -3.28 -23.42
C GLY A 334 -1.89 -2.78 -22.08
N VAL A 335 -1.58 -1.50 -21.95
CA VAL A 335 -1.42 -0.85 -20.65
C VAL A 335 -2.83 -0.50 -20.17
N GLY A 336 -3.29 -1.14 -19.11
CA GLY A 336 -4.40 -0.60 -18.32
C GLY A 336 -3.95 0.74 -17.78
N ASP A 337 -4.67 1.80 -18.16
CA ASP A 337 -4.49 3.17 -17.72
C ASP A 337 -4.57 3.22 -16.17
N VAL A 338 -3.44 3.30 -15.52
CA VAL A 338 -3.35 3.57 -14.07
C VAL A 338 -3.26 5.08 -13.97
N GLY A 339 -4.43 5.70 -13.77
CA GLY A 339 -4.68 7.14 -13.82
C GLY A 339 -3.57 8.10 -13.39
N GLU A 340 -3.65 9.29 -13.92
CA GLU A 340 -2.72 10.43 -13.92
C GLU A 340 -2.10 10.88 -12.57
N ASP A 341 -2.29 10.20 -11.43
CA ASP A 341 -2.15 10.79 -10.10
C ASP A 341 -1.15 10.10 -9.15
N LEU A 342 -0.09 9.46 -9.65
CA LEU A 342 0.99 8.97 -8.78
C LEU A 342 2.07 10.03 -8.55
N TYR A 343 1.70 11.20 -8.01
CA TYR A 343 2.66 12.19 -7.51
C TYR A 343 3.04 11.92 -6.05
N TYR A 344 4.33 11.90 -5.77
CA TYR A 344 4.95 11.84 -4.45
C TYR A 344 5.19 13.24 -3.88
#